data_1f839da9dee128655110c73a3a1900ec
#
_entry.id   1f839da9dee128655110c73a3a1900ec
#
_cell.length_a   1.000
_cell.length_b   1.000
_cell.length_c   1.000
_cell.angle_alpha   90.00
_cell.angle_beta   90.00
_cell.angle_gamma   90.00
#
_symmetry.space_group_name_H-M   'P 1'
#
loop_
_entity.id
_entity.type
_entity.pdbx_description
1 polymer ?
#
loop_
_entity_poly.entity_id
_entity_poly.type
_entity_poly.pdbx_seq_one_letter_code
_entity_poly.pdbx_strand_id
1 'polypeptide(L)'
;AKSRRRRPCMNAILKPVEAAFEPMTAGRLPAVVAVERRAYTFPWTQQNFMDALGAGNQAQLLVANDTLLGYFVAMKGVDEVHLLNITVAPEHQGQGWARAMLDALAVWSRGQGAQWLWLEVRVSNGRAEQVYLAHGYRRVGLRKAYYPNGERPREDAIVMSLKL
;
A
#
# COMPACT_ATOMS: atom_id res chain seq x y z
N ALA A 1 -47.03 -12.03 40.54
CA ALA A 1 -45.64 -12.28 40.16
C ALA A 1 -45.54 -12.20 38.64
N LYS A 2 -44.93 -11.10 38.09
CA LYS A 2 -44.71 -10.92 36.64
C LYS A 2 -43.30 -11.43 36.30
N SER A 3 -43.25 -12.57 35.61
CA SER A 3 -42.05 -13.15 35.05
C SER A 3 -41.47 -12.24 33.97
N ARG A 4 -40.31 -11.65 34.22
CA ARG A 4 -39.52 -10.95 33.21
C ARG A 4 -38.78 -11.99 32.35
N ARG A 5 -39.27 -12.23 31.14
CA ARG A 5 -38.51 -12.98 30.13
C ARG A 5 -37.26 -12.20 29.74
N ARG A 6 -36.09 -12.71 30.11
CA ARG A 6 -34.79 -12.21 29.60
C ARG A 6 -34.72 -12.52 28.11
N ARG A 7 -34.57 -11.50 27.29
CA ARG A 7 -34.24 -11.69 25.87
C ARG A 7 -32.81 -12.24 25.80
N PRO A 8 -32.55 -13.29 25.00
CA PRO A 8 -31.18 -13.73 24.79
C PRO A 8 -30.43 -12.64 24.02
N CYS A 9 -29.29 -12.19 24.56
CA CYS A 9 -28.29 -11.41 23.80
C CYS A 9 -27.77 -12.32 22.69
N MET A 10 -28.19 -12.06 21.47
CA MET A 10 -27.52 -12.61 20.29
C MET A 10 -26.16 -11.95 20.23
N ASN A 11 -25.13 -12.64 20.73
CA ASN A 11 -23.76 -12.34 20.37
C ASN A 11 -23.63 -12.60 18.86
N ALA A 12 -23.76 -11.56 18.07
CA ALA A 12 -23.33 -11.61 16.68
C ALA A 12 -21.83 -11.88 16.71
N ILE A 13 -21.42 -13.11 16.44
CA ILE A 13 -20.01 -13.44 16.16
C ILE A 13 -19.71 -12.72 14.87
N LEU A 14 -19.07 -11.55 14.99
CA LEU A 14 -18.49 -10.85 13.84
C LEU A 14 -17.47 -11.81 13.22
N LYS A 15 -17.79 -12.35 12.05
CA LYS A 15 -16.80 -13.11 11.28
C LYS A 15 -15.62 -12.19 11.03
N PRO A 16 -14.39 -12.62 11.27
CA PRO A 16 -13.23 -11.82 10.94
C PRO A 16 -13.28 -11.48 9.45
N VAL A 17 -12.98 -10.24 9.11
CA VAL A 17 -12.91 -9.80 7.72
C VAL A 17 -11.71 -10.51 7.09
N GLU A 18 -11.97 -11.44 6.19
CA GLU A 18 -10.93 -12.12 5.44
C GLU A 18 -10.51 -11.25 4.26
N ALA A 19 -9.29 -10.73 4.31
CA ALA A 19 -8.67 -10.04 3.21
C ALA A 19 -7.77 -11.00 2.43
N ALA A 20 -7.77 -10.87 1.11
CA ALA A 20 -6.95 -11.65 0.20
C ALA A 20 -6.21 -10.76 -0.80
N PHE A 21 -5.04 -11.23 -1.22
CA PHE A 21 -4.30 -10.60 -2.31
C PHE A 21 -4.75 -11.18 -3.65
N GLU A 22 -4.96 -10.28 -4.61
CA GLU A 22 -5.31 -10.61 -5.99
C GLU A 22 -4.36 -9.86 -6.94
N PRO A 23 -3.99 -10.45 -8.11
CA PRO A 23 -3.24 -9.71 -9.11
C PRO A 23 -3.98 -8.46 -9.58
N MET A 24 -3.26 -7.34 -9.70
CA MET A 24 -3.79 -6.13 -10.34
C MET A 24 -3.85 -6.38 -11.85
N THR A 25 -5.03 -6.32 -12.42
CA THR A 25 -5.27 -6.46 -13.86
C THR A 25 -5.77 -5.17 -14.47
N ALA A 26 -5.66 -5.02 -15.78
CA ALA A 26 -6.16 -3.85 -16.50
C ALA A 26 -7.66 -3.59 -16.23
N GLY A 27 -8.46 -4.65 -16.10
CA GLY A 27 -9.89 -4.54 -15.77
C GLY A 27 -10.20 -3.97 -14.39
N ARG A 28 -9.24 -4.02 -13.46
CA ARG A 28 -9.39 -3.47 -12.10
C ARG A 28 -8.87 -2.03 -11.97
N LEU A 29 -8.22 -1.49 -12.98
CA LEU A 29 -7.63 -0.14 -12.93
C LEU A 29 -8.64 0.99 -12.70
N PRO A 30 -9.87 0.96 -13.20
CA PRO A 30 -10.84 2.01 -12.84
C PRO A 30 -11.05 2.15 -11.33
N ALA A 31 -11.15 1.03 -10.61
CA ALA A 31 -11.27 1.03 -9.14
C ALA A 31 -9.98 1.51 -8.46
N VAL A 32 -8.82 1.07 -8.95
CA VAL A 32 -7.50 1.49 -8.43
C VAL A 32 -7.31 3.00 -8.60
N VAL A 33 -7.56 3.53 -9.79
CA VAL A 33 -7.41 4.96 -10.08
C VAL A 33 -8.38 5.81 -9.26
N ALA A 34 -9.59 5.33 -9.00
CA ALA A 34 -10.54 6.01 -8.13
C ALA A 34 -10.02 6.13 -6.69
N VAL A 35 -9.39 5.08 -6.15
CA VAL A 35 -8.73 5.11 -4.83
C VAL A 35 -7.53 6.05 -4.86
N GLU A 36 -6.67 5.93 -5.85
CA GLU A 36 -5.46 6.75 -6.02
C GLU A 36 -5.79 8.26 -6.00
N ARG A 37 -6.81 8.67 -6.74
CA ARG A 37 -7.26 10.07 -6.80
C ARG A 37 -7.77 10.60 -5.47
N ARG A 38 -8.37 9.75 -4.64
CA ARG A 38 -8.83 10.14 -3.31
C ARG A 38 -7.70 10.17 -2.28
N ALA A 39 -6.66 9.37 -2.49
CA ALA A 39 -5.57 9.22 -1.56
C ALA A 39 -4.49 10.30 -1.71
N TYR A 40 -4.29 10.83 -2.92
CA TYR A 40 -3.15 11.70 -3.22
C TYR A 40 -3.54 12.98 -3.95
N THR A 41 -2.83 14.07 -3.62
CA THR A 41 -2.92 15.35 -4.34
C THR A 41 -2.32 15.23 -5.76
N PHE A 42 -1.27 14.41 -5.93
CA PHE A 42 -0.61 14.16 -7.20
C PHE A 42 -0.66 12.65 -7.50
N PRO A 43 -1.84 12.12 -7.89
CA PRO A 43 -2.03 10.69 -8.08
C PRO A 43 -1.32 10.18 -9.32
N TRP A 44 -0.99 8.88 -9.32
CA TRP A 44 -0.68 8.17 -10.54
C TRP A 44 -1.90 8.20 -11.48
N THR A 45 -1.62 8.31 -12.77
CA THR A 45 -2.65 8.20 -13.81
C THR A 45 -2.92 6.74 -14.16
N GLN A 46 -4.03 6.49 -14.85
CA GLN A 46 -4.29 5.15 -15.40
C GLN A 46 -3.13 4.68 -16.29
N GLN A 47 -2.52 5.58 -17.07
CA GLN A 47 -1.38 5.24 -17.92
C GLN A 47 -0.16 4.82 -17.11
N ASN A 48 0.10 5.46 -15.96
CA ASN A 48 1.20 5.05 -15.09
C ASN A 48 1.02 3.60 -14.60
N PHE A 49 -0.21 3.23 -14.22
CA PHE A 49 -0.51 1.85 -13.83
C PHE A 49 -0.39 0.89 -15.02
N MET A 50 -0.89 1.26 -16.20
CA MET A 50 -0.76 0.44 -17.41
C MET A 50 0.69 0.20 -17.78
N ASP A 51 1.54 1.22 -17.70
CA ASP A 51 2.97 1.12 -17.96
C ASP A 51 3.65 0.20 -16.96
N ALA A 52 3.29 0.30 -15.68
CA ALA A 52 3.82 -0.57 -14.63
C ALA A 52 3.43 -2.04 -14.84
N LEU A 53 2.19 -2.31 -15.24
CA LEU A 53 1.74 -3.66 -15.58
C LEU A 53 2.45 -4.18 -16.83
N GLY A 54 2.58 -3.35 -17.86
CA GLY A 54 3.27 -3.70 -19.10
C GLY A 54 4.77 -3.98 -18.91
N ALA A 55 5.40 -3.34 -17.92
CA ALA A 55 6.78 -3.60 -17.54
C ALA A 55 6.98 -4.92 -16.75
N GLY A 56 5.90 -5.63 -16.41
CA GLY A 56 5.96 -6.88 -15.65
C GLY A 56 6.22 -6.70 -14.15
N ASN A 57 5.95 -5.53 -13.62
CA ASN A 57 6.09 -5.26 -12.19
C ASN A 57 5.13 -6.11 -11.35
N GLN A 58 5.52 -6.40 -10.11
CA GLN A 58 4.64 -7.03 -9.13
C GLN A 58 3.59 -6.03 -8.68
N ALA A 59 2.34 -6.27 -9.06
CA ALA A 59 1.21 -5.40 -8.72
C ALA A 59 0.10 -6.25 -8.11
N GLN A 60 -0.29 -5.92 -6.88
CA GLN A 60 -1.26 -6.68 -6.10
C GLN A 60 -2.34 -5.76 -5.54
N LEU A 61 -3.55 -6.27 -5.52
CA LEU A 61 -4.70 -5.69 -4.81
C LEU A 61 -4.88 -6.42 -3.48
N LEU A 62 -5.27 -5.70 -2.45
CA LEU A 62 -5.75 -6.26 -1.20
C LEU A 62 -7.27 -6.04 -1.15
N VAL A 63 -8.04 -7.12 -1.12
CA VAL A 63 -9.49 -7.11 -1.26
C VAL A 63 -10.14 -7.85 -0.09
N ALA A 64 -11.25 -7.35 0.41
CA ALA A 64 -12.09 -8.01 1.39
C ALA A 64 -13.56 -7.82 1.00
N ASN A 65 -14.32 -8.93 0.86
CA ASN A 65 -15.74 -8.88 0.51
C ASN A 65 -16.02 -8.00 -0.72
N ASP A 66 -15.26 -8.21 -1.80
CA ASP A 66 -15.31 -7.42 -3.06
C ASP A 66 -14.95 -5.93 -2.91
N THR A 67 -14.51 -5.50 -1.73
CA THR A 67 -14.07 -4.15 -1.47
C THR A 67 -12.55 -4.04 -1.63
N LEU A 68 -12.09 -3.10 -2.44
CA LEU A 68 -10.66 -2.77 -2.57
C LEU A 68 -10.20 -2.01 -1.32
N LEU A 69 -9.34 -2.64 -0.51
CA LEU A 69 -8.77 -2.04 0.70
C LEU A 69 -7.50 -1.23 0.39
N GLY A 70 -6.73 -1.69 -0.56
CA GLY A 70 -5.47 -1.09 -0.95
C GLY A 70 -4.76 -1.87 -2.05
N TYR A 71 -3.57 -1.42 -2.41
CA TYR A 71 -2.75 -2.05 -3.45
C TYR A 71 -1.30 -1.65 -3.31
N PHE A 72 -0.43 -2.40 -3.95
CA PHE A 72 0.96 -2.00 -4.15
C PHE A 72 1.49 -2.39 -5.53
N VAL A 73 2.50 -1.65 -5.97
CA VAL A 73 3.27 -1.93 -7.19
C VAL A 73 4.75 -1.91 -6.83
N ALA A 74 5.48 -2.95 -7.19
CA ALA A 74 6.90 -3.09 -6.90
C ALA A 74 7.67 -3.60 -8.12
N MET A 75 8.87 -3.10 -8.31
CA MET A 75 9.75 -3.44 -9.40
C MET A 75 10.89 -4.33 -8.89
N LYS A 76 11.06 -5.50 -9.50
CA LYS A 76 12.20 -6.37 -9.21
C LYS A 76 13.43 -5.89 -9.95
N GLY A 77 14.52 -5.71 -9.22
CA GLY A 77 15.87 -5.47 -9.73
C GLY A 77 16.80 -6.66 -9.47
N VAL A 78 18.10 -6.44 -9.63
CA VAL A 78 19.13 -7.42 -9.25
C VAL A 78 19.34 -7.32 -7.74
N ASP A 79 19.10 -8.41 -7.02
CA ASP A 79 19.22 -8.51 -5.56
C ASP A 79 18.38 -7.51 -4.76
N GLU A 80 17.48 -6.79 -5.39
CA GLU A 80 16.66 -5.76 -4.77
C GLU A 80 15.24 -5.70 -5.35
N VAL A 81 14.31 -5.15 -4.56
CA VAL A 81 12.97 -4.78 -4.99
C VAL A 81 12.73 -3.32 -4.63
N HIS A 82 12.22 -2.56 -5.59
CA HIS A 82 11.83 -1.17 -5.40
C HIS A 82 10.32 -1.06 -5.30
N LEU A 83 9.82 -0.61 -4.15
CA LEU A 83 8.41 -0.30 -3.97
C LEU A 83 8.09 1.02 -4.66
N LEU A 84 7.25 0.98 -5.70
CA LEU A 84 6.90 2.14 -6.51
C LEU A 84 5.66 2.87 -6.02
N ASN A 85 4.68 2.11 -5.51
CA ASN A 85 3.41 2.65 -4.99
C ASN A 85 2.86 1.67 -3.94
N ILE A 86 2.42 2.20 -2.83
CA ILE A 86 1.63 1.47 -1.83
C ILE A 86 0.56 2.40 -1.29
N THR A 87 -0.69 1.95 -1.34
CA THR A 87 -1.83 2.78 -1.01
C THR A 87 -2.87 1.97 -0.25
N VAL A 88 -3.34 2.51 0.86
CA VAL A 88 -4.56 2.06 1.54
C VAL A 88 -5.67 3.04 1.19
N ALA A 89 -6.84 2.54 0.79
CA ALA A 89 -7.99 3.39 0.55
C ALA A 89 -8.27 4.28 1.77
N PRO A 90 -8.55 5.58 1.59
CA PRO A 90 -8.67 6.53 2.71
C PRO A 90 -9.61 6.06 3.82
N GLU A 91 -10.74 5.46 3.47
CA GLU A 91 -11.75 4.93 4.40
C GLU A 91 -11.29 3.71 5.20
N HIS A 92 -10.18 3.07 4.80
CA HIS A 92 -9.62 1.86 5.41
C HIS A 92 -8.26 2.08 6.08
N GLN A 93 -7.79 3.33 6.16
CA GLN A 93 -6.53 3.67 6.83
C GLN A 93 -6.64 3.51 8.35
N GLY A 94 -5.49 3.31 9.00
CA GLY A 94 -5.43 3.15 10.46
C GLY A 94 -5.91 1.78 10.97
N GLN A 95 -6.04 0.78 10.11
CA GLN A 95 -6.53 -0.57 10.43
C GLN A 95 -5.45 -1.66 10.29
N GLY A 96 -4.22 -1.29 9.96
CA GLY A 96 -3.10 -2.23 9.80
C GLY A 96 -2.93 -2.80 8.39
N TRP A 97 -3.67 -2.34 7.39
CA TRP A 97 -3.58 -2.88 6.03
C TRP A 97 -2.27 -2.55 5.32
N ALA A 98 -1.70 -1.36 5.56
CA ALA A 98 -0.37 -1.03 5.04
C ALA A 98 0.70 -2.00 5.54
N ARG A 99 0.66 -2.35 6.82
CA ARG A 99 1.57 -3.34 7.41
C ARG A 99 1.39 -4.72 6.76
N ALA A 100 0.15 -5.16 6.56
CA ALA A 100 -0.13 -6.44 5.90
C ALA A 100 0.44 -6.47 4.47
N MET A 101 0.32 -5.38 3.72
CA MET A 101 0.89 -5.26 2.38
C MET A 101 2.43 -5.24 2.40
N LEU A 102 3.04 -4.54 3.34
CA LEU A 102 4.50 -4.51 3.50
C LEU A 102 5.05 -5.88 3.91
N ASP A 103 4.35 -6.62 4.77
CA ASP A 103 4.71 -7.99 5.14
C ASP A 103 4.66 -8.92 3.91
N ALA A 104 3.58 -8.85 3.13
CA ALA A 104 3.43 -9.64 1.92
C ALA A 104 4.51 -9.33 0.87
N LEU A 105 4.83 -8.04 0.69
CA LEU A 105 5.89 -7.61 -0.22
C LEU A 105 7.26 -8.14 0.23
N ALA A 106 7.55 -8.11 1.52
CA ALA A 106 8.81 -8.62 2.06
C ALA A 106 8.94 -10.15 1.83
N VAL A 107 7.87 -10.90 2.07
CA VAL A 107 7.83 -12.36 1.82
C VAL A 107 8.06 -12.66 0.33
N TRP A 108 7.33 -11.97 -0.54
CA TRP A 108 7.50 -12.13 -1.99
C TRP A 108 8.92 -11.79 -2.43
N SER A 109 9.47 -10.68 -1.94
CA SER A 109 10.82 -10.21 -2.30
C SER A 109 11.90 -11.21 -1.89
N ARG A 110 11.80 -11.79 -0.70
CA ARG A 110 12.70 -12.89 -0.27
C ARG A 110 12.59 -14.09 -1.21
N GLY A 111 11.38 -14.45 -1.60
CA GLY A 111 11.13 -15.54 -2.55
C GLY A 111 11.74 -15.29 -3.94
N GLN A 112 11.94 -14.02 -4.32
CA GLN A 112 12.63 -13.62 -5.54
C GLN A 112 14.15 -13.55 -5.40
N GLY A 113 14.70 -13.86 -4.23
CA GLY A 113 16.14 -13.79 -3.95
C GLY A 113 16.64 -12.38 -3.67
N ALA A 114 15.74 -11.40 -3.46
CA ALA A 114 16.15 -10.05 -3.12
C ALA A 114 16.73 -9.99 -1.71
N GLN A 115 17.75 -9.17 -1.55
CA GLN A 115 18.39 -8.89 -0.25
C GLN A 115 17.92 -7.57 0.35
N TRP A 116 17.38 -6.68 -0.49
CA TRP A 116 16.97 -5.34 -0.12
C TRP A 116 15.62 -4.98 -0.70
N LEU A 117 14.82 -4.29 0.11
CA LEU A 117 13.69 -3.49 -0.32
C LEU A 117 14.03 -2.01 -0.14
N TRP A 118 13.62 -1.18 -1.07
CA TRP A 118 13.79 0.25 -0.93
C TRP A 118 12.63 1.03 -1.55
N LEU A 119 12.45 2.26 -1.13
CA LEU A 119 11.39 3.16 -1.54
C LEU A 119 11.79 4.63 -1.41
N GLU A 120 11.00 5.49 -2.03
CA GLU A 120 11.00 6.92 -1.78
C GLU A 120 9.67 7.33 -1.14
N VAL A 121 9.73 8.29 -0.23
CA VAL A 121 8.56 8.90 0.40
C VAL A 121 8.71 10.42 0.42
N ARG A 122 7.61 11.15 0.16
CA ARG A 122 7.61 12.62 0.27
C ARG A 122 8.03 13.05 1.66
N VAL A 123 8.87 14.06 1.76
CA VAL A 123 9.27 14.65 3.05
C VAL A 123 8.04 15.09 3.85
N SER A 124 7.00 15.59 3.18
CA SER A 124 5.74 16.00 3.81
C SER A 124 4.85 14.85 4.28
N ASN A 125 5.10 13.62 3.82
CA ASN A 125 4.30 12.45 4.19
C ASN A 125 4.84 11.75 5.43
N GLY A 126 4.82 12.45 6.57
CA GLY A 126 5.33 11.94 7.83
C GLY A 126 4.60 10.70 8.34
N ARG A 127 3.32 10.54 8.01
CA ARG A 127 2.53 9.36 8.39
C ARG A 127 3.05 8.11 7.70
N ALA A 128 3.27 8.14 6.40
CA ALA A 128 3.82 7.01 5.65
C ALA A 128 5.22 6.68 6.14
N GLU A 129 6.07 7.69 6.37
CA GLU A 129 7.40 7.48 6.91
C GLU A 129 7.38 6.73 8.24
N GLN A 130 6.48 7.09 9.17
CA GLN A 130 6.33 6.39 10.45
C GLN A 130 5.91 4.93 10.26
N VAL A 131 5.04 4.64 9.31
CA VAL A 131 4.65 3.26 8.97
C VAL A 131 5.86 2.46 8.49
N TYR A 132 6.68 3.04 7.61
CA TYR A 132 7.89 2.37 7.12
C TYR A 132 8.93 2.16 8.21
N LEU A 133 9.19 3.17 9.05
CA LEU A 133 10.10 3.04 10.20
C LEU A 133 9.63 1.95 11.16
N ALA A 134 8.34 1.89 11.48
CA ALA A 134 7.77 0.85 12.33
C ALA A 134 7.90 -0.55 11.74
N HIS A 135 7.92 -0.68 10.41
CA HIS A 135 8.14 -1.95 9.72
C HIS A 135 9.61 -2.38 9.64
N GLY A 136 10.54 -1.50 10.00
CA GLY A 136 11.98 -1.76 10.01
C GLY A 136 12.79 -1.08 8.91
N TYR A 137 12.13 -0.29 8.05
CA TYR A 137 12.85 0.52 7.07
C TYR A 137 13.67 1.60 7.79
N ARG A 138 14.79 1.97 7.18
CA ARG A 138 15.68 3.03 7.66
C ARG A 138 15.87 4.08 6.58
N ARG A 139 16.03 5.34 7.00
CA ARG A 139 16.43 6.41 6.10
C ARG A 139 17.86 6.20 5.64
N VAL A 140 18.09 6.23 4.34
CA VAL A 140 19.42 6.02 3.74
C VAL A 140 19.86 7.18 2.82
N GLY A 141 18.95 8.07 2.48
CA GLY A 141 19.29 9.18 1.59
C GLY A 141 18.15 10.16 1.40
N LEU A 142 18.43 11.17 0.60
CA LEU A 142 17.50 12.21 0.18
C LEU A 142 17.65 12.41 -1.32
N ARG A 143 16.54 12.43 -2.05
CA ARG A 143 16.50 12.86 -3.47
C ARG A 143 15.88 14.23 -3.53
N LYS A 144 16.67 15.23 -3.86
CA LYS A 144 16.19 16.60 -3.98
C LYS A 144 15.33 16.79 -5.23
N ALA A 145 14.27 17.60 -5.09
CA ALA A 145 13.37 17.96 -6.17
C ALA A 145 12.84 16.76 -6.95
N TYR A 146 12.42 15.72 -6.24
CA TYR A 146 12.03 14.44 -6.81
C TYR A 146 10.56 14.41 -7.24
N TYR A 147 9.65 14.84 -6.36
CA TYR A 147 8.22 14.77 -6.60
C TYR A 147 7.63 16.04 -7.20
N PRO A 148 6.67 15.90 -8.14
CA PRO A 148 5.86 17.04 -8.58
C PRO A 148 5.12 17.68 -7.40
N ASN A 149 4.99 19.01 -7.42
CA ASN A 149 4.34 19.78 -6.37
C ASN A 149 3.50 20.94 -6.95
N GLY A 150 2.85 20.70 -8.10
CA GLY A 150 2.08 21.69 -8.82
C GLY A 150 2.96 22.84 -9.31
N GLU A 151 2.53 24.08 -9.06
CA GLU A 151 3.30 25.31 -9.40
C GLU A 151 4.42 25.61 -8.40
N ARG A 152 4.45 24.90 -7.26
CA ARG A 152 5.52 25.04 -6.25
C ARG A 152 6.77 24.31 -6.68
N PRO A 153 7.94 24.63 -6.11
CA PRO A 153 9.15 23.84 -6.31
C PRO A 153 8.90 22.37 -6.01
N ARG A 154 9.54 21.48 -6.78
CA ARG A 154 9.42 20.04 -6.56
C ARG A 154 9.83 19.68 -5.13
N GLU A 155 9.13 18.72 -4.56
CA GLU A 155 9.36 18.26 -3.20
C GLU A 155 10.45 17.20 -3.15
N ASP A 156 11.26 17.23 -2.11
CA ASP A 156 12.26 16.21 -1.86
C ASP A 156 11.63 14.87 -1.45
N ALA A 157 12.35 13.81 -1.72
CA ALA A 157 12.02 12.46 -1.26
C ALA A 157 13.05 11.95 -0.26
N ILE A 158 12.56 11.33 0.80
CA ILE A 158 13.39 10.50 1.69
C ILE A 158 13.51 9.13 1.04
N VAL A 159 14.73 8.64 0.89
CA VAL A 159 15.01 7.27 0.44
C VAL A 159 15.13 6.38 1.67
N MET A 160 14.40 5.28 1.67
CA MET A 160 14.40 4.33 2.78
C MET A 160 14.67 2.92 2.25
N SER A 161 15.33 2.11 3.06
CA SER A 161 15.60 0.71 2.75
C SER A 161 15.34 -0.23 3.92
N LEU A 162 15.02 -1.48 3.57
CA LEU A 162 14.87 -2.59 4.49
C LEU A 162 15.77 -3.73 4.02
N LYS A 163 16.62 -4.24 4.89
CA LYS A 163 17.36 -5.48 4.64
C LYS A 163 16.42 -6.67 4.88
N LEU A 164 16.35 -7.53 3.89
CA LEU A 164 15.53 -8.74 3.91
C LEU A 164 16.19 -9.93 4.61
#